data_659b0ae141b1eadfe4c9c8a874ec1e66
#
_entry.id   659b0ae141b1eadfe4c9c8a874ec1e66
#
_cell.length_a   1.000
_cell.length_b   1.000
_cell.length_c   1.000
_cell.angle_alpha   90.00
_cell.angle_beta   90.00
_cell.angle_gamma   90.00
#
_symmetry.space_group_name_H-M   'P 1'
#
loop_
_entity.id
_entity.type
_entity.pdbx_description
1 polymer ?
#
loop_
_entity_poly.entity_id
_entity_poly.type
_entity_poly.pdbx_seq_one_letter_code
_entity_poly.pdbx_strand_id
1 'polypeptide(L)'
;SERAIDSPESLPTSSQQKINMNESPTQQTNDHAERTHAPCSPSKLKHLEICPSYESQQSDTPHPITLSGTRCHEALEVLDFSELDEEETELSLMCRDYVEGLKTKTTQLTAEPKLHTHEEKTYGFADLLVLDEPSNTAHLVDYKFGFNYQGDAETNPQGWAYTLGVFLAYPEIQSVTVHFLYPRLDEVTYNTFTRADIEKIKLRISVIVARAGNGETIPDQSNCLYCAKKSTCPAVAKLALAAAHSMDEHETTTALIDPSTIEDPEQMARVLEVLPLLERFVEDSRAFALNMRLEHGKEIPGYELNYRAGKTSISDSAGAATLAKEYGLTDEEIMACATVSNSQLATAVASKRETTRIEEALENGKKKGRGQKAKFNKAFREELVDQGYATAPEEHPFLRKVKQSAPTLTVGA
;
A
#
# COMPACT_ATOMS: atom_id res chain seq x y z
N SER A 1 57.68 3.18 56.23
CA SER A 1 57.09 3.52 54.98
C SER A 1 55.77 2.75 54.80
N GLU A 2 54.72 3.30 55.35
CA GLU A 2 53.35 2.76 55.22
C GLU A 2 52.73 3.27 53.92
N ARG A 3 52.19 2.36 53.14
CA ARG A 3 51.34 2.71 52.00
C ARG A 3 49.90 2.52 52.44
N ALA A 4 49.14 3.62 52.37
CA ALA A 4 47.70 3.67 52.61
C ALA A 4 46.95 2.87 51.50
N ILE A 5 45.95 2.14 51.98
CA ILE A 5 45.01 1.37 51.12
C ILE A 5 43.83 2.31 50.84
N ASP A 6 43.63 2.65 49.57
CA ASP A 6 42.50 3.44 49.10
C ASP A 6 41.23 2.56 49.12
N SER A 7 40.16 3.13 49.65
CA SER A 7 38.83 2.53 49.68
C SER A 7 38.09 2.72 48.30
N PRO A 8 37.20 1.80 47.90
CA PRO A 8 36.54 1.86 46.61
C PRO A 8 35.43 2.94 46.61
N GLU A 9 35.46 3.75 45.54
CA GLU A 9 34.42 4.74 45.21
C GLU A 9 33.05 4.09 45.01
N SER A 10 32.05 4.70 45.61
CA SER A 10 30.63 4.34 45.47
C SER A 10 30.10 4.74 44.10
N LEU A 11 29.46 3.77 43.41
CA LEU A 11 28.70 3.97 42.18
C LEU A 11 27.52 4.96 42.41
N PRO A 12 27.21 5.85 41.46
CA PRO A 12 26.07 6.75 41.56
C PRO A 12 24.77 6.00 41.34
N THR A 13 23.85 6.15 42.27
CA THR A 13 22.45 5.68 42.20
C THR A 13 21.72 6.34 41.02
N SER A 14 21.04 5.53 40.25
CA SER A 14 20.18 5.91 39.12
C SER A 14 19.12 6.93 39.56
N SER A 15 19.21 8.14 39.05
CA SER A 15 18.16 9.14 39.12
C SER A 15 16.98 8.70 38.28
N GLN A 16 15.89 8.33 38.89
CA GLN A 16 14.59 8.18 38.24
C GLN A 16 14.17 9.57 37.73
N GLN A 17 14.30 9.80 36.43
CA GLN A 17 13.65 10.94 35.77
C GLN A 17 12.14 10.67 35.75
N LYS A 18 11.43 11.34 36.63
CA LYS A 18 9.99 11.50 36.54
C LYS A 18 9.67 12.30 35.30
N ILE A 19 9.05 11.66 34.32
CA ILE A 19 8.48 12.34 33.16
C ILE A 19 7.33 13.21 33.67
N ASN A 20 7.45 14.50 33.48
CA ASN A 20 6.49 15.50 33.89
C ASN A 20 5.27 15.44 32.94
N MET A 21 4.15 14.86 33.42
CA MET A 21 2.89 14.76 32.66
C MET A 21 2.07 16.05 32.78
N ASN A 22 2.61 17.20 32.43
CA ASN A 22 1.85 18.46 32.40
C ASN A 22 2.39 19.41 31.32
N GLU A 23 2.47 18.95 30.06
CA GLU A 23 2.52 19.84 28.93
C GLU A 23 1.21 19.68 28.13
N SER A 24 0.45 20.79 28.09
CA SER A 24 -0.72 20.94 27.24
C SER A 24 -0.36 20.63 25.79
N PRO A 25 -1.26 20.06 24.96
CA PRO A 25 -0.96 19.73 23.58
C PRO A 25 -0.62 21.01 22.82
N THR A 26 0.68 21.24 22.64
CA THR A 26 1.19 22.21 21.69
C THR A 26 0.73 21.74 20.32
N GLN A 27 0.08 22.63 19.58
CA GLN A 27 -0.30 22.43 18.19
C GLN A 27 0.91 21.88 17.41
N GLN A 28 0.92 20.56 17.15
CA GLN A 28 1.83 19.96 16.21
C GLN A 28 1.34 20.34 14.83
N THR A 29 2.16 21.06 14.10
CA THR A 29 1.94 21.39 12.68
C THR A 29 1.77 20.10 11.89
N ASN A 30 0.61 19.96 11.25
CA ASN A 30 0.24 18.82 10.41
C ASN A 30 1.03 18.84 9.10
N ASP A 31 2.28 18.40 9.14
CA ASP A 31 3.02 18.15 7.92
C ASP A 31 3.54 16.69 7.93
N HIS A 32 2.74 15.78 7.34
CA HIS A 32 3.13 14.38 7.13
C HIS A 32 4.46 14.25 6.37
N ALA A 33 4.82 15.25 5.56
CA ALA A 33 6.05 15.27 4.76
C ALA A 33 7.32 15.45 5.61
N GLU A 34 7.23 16.04 6.82
CA GLU A 34 8.39 16.30 7.69
C GLU A 34 8.66 15.18 8.71
N ARG A 35 7.84 14.13 8.77
CA ARG A 35 8.02 13.03 9.74
C ARG A 35 9.23 12.17 9.36
N THR A 36 10.25 12.17 10.22
CA THR A 36 11.43 11.33 10.03
C THR A 36 11.06 9.85 10.20
N HIS A 37 11.13 9.09 9.11
CA HIS A 37 10.89 7.66 9.15
C HIS A 37 12.10 6.89 9.69
N ALA A 38 11.84 5.88 10.53
CA ALA A 38 12.87 4.96 10.99
C ALA A 38 13.45 4.17 9.82
N PRO A 39 14.76 3.83 9.85
CA PRO A 39 15.37 2.97 8.83
C PRO A 39 14.62 1.66 8.61
N CYS A 40 14.20 1.02 9.70
CA CYS A 40 13.35 -0.17 9.71
C CYS A 40 11.97 0.17 10.26
N SER A 41 11.24 1.12 9.62
CA SER A 41 9.89 1.49 10.06
C SER A 41 8.95 0.27 10.03
N PRO A 42 7.93 0.21 10.90
CA PRO A 42 6.99 -0.92 10.94
C PRO A 42 6.42 -1.30 9.58
N SER A 43 6.07 -0.33 8.73
CA SER A 43 5.57 -0.56 7.38
C SER A 43 6.60 -1.21 6.43
N LYS A 44 7.91 -1.07 6.69
CA LYS A 44 8.97 -1.70 5.90
C LYS A 44 9.30 -3.11 6.36
N LEU A 45 8.97 -3.51 7.60
CA LEU A 45 9.41 -4.77 8.17
C LEU A 45 9.03 -5.98 7.33
N LYS A 46 7.81 -6.01 6.76
CA LYS A 46 7.38 -7.11 5.90
C LYS A 46 8.26 -7.26 4.65
N HIS A 47 8.70 -6.14 4.09
CA HIS A 47 9.57 -6.11 2.93
C HIS A 47 11.01 -6.51 3.29
N LEU A 48 11.51 -6.04 4.43
CA LEU A 48 12.84 -6.38 4.96
C LEU A 48 12.91 -7.85 5.40
N GLU A 49 11.80 -8.43 5.87
CA GLU A 49 11.74 -9.86 6.20
C GLU A 49 11.94 -10.74 4.97
N ILE A 50 11.37 -10.36 3.84
CA ILE A 50 11.54 -11.03 2.54
C ILE A 50 12.93 -10.77 1.98
N CYS A 51 13.32 -9.49 1.84
CA CYS A 51 14.59 -9.09 1.26
C CYS A 51 15.30 -8.07 2.16
N PRO A 52 16.40 -8.45 2.84
CA PRO A 52 17.14 -7.57 3.76
C PRO A 52 17.69 -6.29 3.12
N SER A 53 17.89 -6.28 1.81
CA SER A 53 18.36 -5.11 1.04
C SER A 53 17.22 -4.28 0.45
N TYR A 54 15.96 -4.53 0.83
CA TYR A 54 14.81 -3.77 0.33
C TYR A 54 14.94 -2.28 0.64
N GLU A 55 14.59 -1.47 -0.34
CA GLU A 55 14.52 -0.01 -0.21
C GLU A 55 13.22 0.48 -0.85
N SER A 56 12.43 1.25 -0.10
CA SER A 56 11.16 1.77 -0.61
C SER A 56 11.39 2.74 -1.76
N GLN A 57 10.64 2.60 -2.83
CA GLN A 57 10.67 3.53 -3.94
C GLN A 57 10.07 4.87 -3.48
N GLN A 58 10.83 5.95 -3.68
CA GLN A 58 10.32 7.31 -3.60
C GLN A 58 9.99 7.76 -5.02
N SER A 59 8.84 8.38 -5.21
CA SER A 59 8.43 8.92 -6.51
C SER A 59 8.18 10.41 -6.38
N ASP A 60 8.80 11.18 -7.24
CA ASP A 60 8.55 12.63 -7.34
C ASP A 60 7.12 12.93 -7.86
N THR A 61 6.49 11.94 -8.49
CA THR A 61 5.10 11.98 -8.93
C THR A 61 4.34 10.78 -8.37
N PRO A 62 3.79 10.88 -7.15
CA PRO A 62 3.04 9.79 -6.55
C PRO A 62 1.84 9.37 -7.42
N HIS A 63 1.56 8.07 -7.44
CA HIS A 63 0.40 7.56 -8.16
C HIS A 63 -0.90 8.15 -7.56
N PRO A 64 -1.95 8.47 -8.36
CA PRO A 64 -3.21 9.03 -7.88
C PRO A 64 -3.81 8.27 -6.69
N ILE A 65 -3.72 6.95 -6.67
CA ILE A 65 -4.18 6.09 -5.55
C ILE A 65 -3.40 6.36 -4.26
N THR A 66 -2.08 6.62 -4.35
CA THR A 66 -1.25 6.97 -3.18
C THR A 66 -1.68 8.30 -2.62
N LEU A 67 -1.91 9.31 -3.49
CA LEU A 67 -2.42 10.63 -3.09
C LEU A 67 -3.81 10.53 -2.46
N SER A 68 -4.71 9.74 -3.05
CA SER A 68 -6.03 9.45 -2.49
C SER A 68 -5.94 8.82 -1.10
N GLY A 69 -5.06 7.82 -0.93
CA GLY A 69 -4.81 7.21 0.37
C GLY A 69 -4.33 8.22 1.40
N THR A 70 -3.37 9.09 1.05
CA THR A 70 -2.85 10.14 1.94
C THR A 70 -3.96 11.07 2.40
N ARG A 71 -4.81 11.59 1.49
CA ARG A 71 -5.94 12.44 1.87
C ARG A 71 -6.94 11.75 2.79
N CYS A 72 -7.23 10.47 2.56
CA CYS A 72 -8.10 9.69 3.44
C CYS A 72 -7.51 9.53 4.85
N HIS A 73 -6.19 9.28 4.99
CA HIS A 73 -5.51 9.22 6.29
C HIS A 73 -5.58 10.56 7.01
N GLU A 74 -5.24 11.66 6.34
CA GLU A 74 -5.29 13.02 6.89
C GLU A 74 -6.70 13.38 7.36
N ALA A 75 -7.72 13.07 6.54
CA ALA A 75 -9.10 13.32 6.89
C ALA A 75 -9.58 12.52 8.11
N LEU A 76 -9.14 11.26 8.26
CA LEU A 76 -9.45 10.43 9.41
C LEU A 76 -8.69 10.86 10.68
N GLU A 77 -7.48 11.39 10.56
CA GLU A 77 -6.71 11.92 11.69
C GLU A 77 -7.44 13.10 12.35
N VAL A 78 -7.97 14.03 11.54
CA VAL A 78 -8.64 15.25 12.06
C VAL A 78 -10.18 15.16 12.06
N LEU A 79 -10.75 14.06 11.52
CA LEU A 79 -12.18 13.84 11.32
C LEU A 79 -12.86 14.94 10.49
N ASP A 80 -12.14 15.48 9.51
CA ASP A 80 -12.63 16.45 8.54
C ASP A 80 -12.57 15.84 7.12
N PHE A 81 -13.72 15.66 6.50
CA PHE A 81 -13.89 15.04 5.19
C PHE A 81 -14.25 16.04 4.08
N SER A 82 -14.16 17.34 4.37
CA SER A 82 -14.61 18.40 3.47
C SER A 82 -13.83 18.49 2.16
N GLU A 83 -12.55 18.12 2.18
CA GLU A 83 -11.63 18.16 1.04
C GLU A 83 -11.58 16.85 0.24
N LEU A 84 -12.31 15.82 0.67
CA LEU A 84 -12.35 14.52 0.02
C LEU A 84 -13.36 14.50 -1.13
N ASP A 85 -13.02 13.76 -2.18
CA ASP A 85 -14.01 13.42 -3.19
C ASP A 85 -15.04 12.40 -2.65
N GLU A 86 -16.04 12.08 -3.47
CA GLU A 86 -17.16 11.24 -3.04
C GLU A 86 -16.73 9.80 -2.71
N GLU A 87 -15.80 9.22 -3.50
CA GLU A 87 -15.26 7.88 -3.24
C GLU A 87 -14.40 7.87 -1.97
N GLU A 88 -13.49 8.84 -1.83
CA GLU A 88 -12.65 9.01 -0.66
C GLU A 88 -13.46 9.21 0.63
N THR A 89 -14.53 10.00 0.53
CA THR A 89 -15.47 10.22 1.64
C THR A 89 -16.16 8.91 2.04
N GLU A 90 -16.67 8.13 1.08
CA GLU A 90 -17.33 6.85 1.36
C GLU A 90 -16.37 5.87 2.06
N LEU A 91 -15.15 5.72 1.52
CA LEU A 91 -14.12 4.85 2.08
C LEU A 91 -13.71 5.27 3.49
N SER A 92 -13.54 6.57 3.73
CA SER A 92 -13.17 7.11 5.04
C SER A 92 -14.30 6.95 6.06
N LEU A 93 -15.55 7.13 5.64
CA LEU A 93 -16.71 6.89 6.50
C LEU A 93 -16.87 5.42 6.88
N MET A 94 -16.56 4.47 5.98
CA MET A 94 -16.52 3.04 6.31
C MET A 94 -15.51 2.77 7.44
N CYS A 95 -14.31 3.35 7.34
CA CYS A 95 -13.27 3.21 8.37
C CYS A 95 -13.72 3.84 9.69
N ARG A 96 -14.27 5.06 9.68
CA ARG A 96 -14.80 5.73 10.87
C ARG A 96 -15.89 4.90 11.54
N ASP A 97 -16.86 4.40 10.77
CA ASP A 97 -17.99 3.64 11.31
C ASP A 97 -17.53 2.31 11.93
N TYR A 98 -16.49 1.68 11.36
CA TYR A 98 -15.85 0.52 11.97
C TYR A 98 -15.24 0.87 13.34
N VAL A 99 -14.48 1.96 13.42
CA VAL A 99 -13.86 2.44 14.66
C VAL A 99 -14.90 2.80 15.71
N GLU A 100 -16.02 3.41 15.32
CA GLU A 100 -17.13 3.68 16.25
C GLU A 100 -17.66 2.39 16.90
N GLY A 101 -17.64 1.27 16.19
CA GLY A 101 -17.99 -0.05 16.72
C GLY A 101 -17.00 -0.61 17.75
N LEU A 102 -15.76 -0.11 17.79
CA LEU A 102 -14.75 -0.52 18.79
C LEU A 102 -14.83 0.29 20.09
N LYS A 103 -15.55 1.42 20.09
CA LYS A 103 -15.61 2.32 21.23
C LYS A 103 -16.50 1.80 22.35
N THR A 104 -16.06 1.99 23.57
CA THR A 104 -16.82 1.86 24.79
C THR A 104 -16.98 3.24 25.44
N LYS A 105 -17.62 3.32 26.61
CA LYS A 105 -17.72 4.59 27.38
C LYS A 105 -16.37 5.04 27.97
N THR A 106 -15.41 4.15 28.03
CA THR A 106 -14.12 4.32 28.71
C THR A 106 -12.95 4.39 27.75
N THR A 107 -13.15 4.20 26.45
CA THR A 107 -12.08 4.23 25.46
C THR A 107 -11.56 5.64 25.23
N GLN A 108 -10.23 5.74 25.11
CA GLN A 108 -9.49 6.92 24.69
C GLN A 108 -8.91 6.68 23.31
N LEU A 109 -9.03 7.66 22.40
CA LEU A 109 -8.52 7.58 21.06
C LEU A 109 -7.30 8.47 20.91
N THR A 110 -6.26 7.93 20.26
CA THR A 110 -5.07 8.69 19.88
C THR A 110 -4.80 8.43 18.41
N ALA A 111 -4.98 9.45 17.57
CA ALA A 111 -4.59 9.39 16.18
C ALA A 111 -3.07 9.53 16.07
N GLU A 112 -2.48 8.83 15.09
CA GLU A 112 -1.06 8.88 14.74
C GLU A 112 -0.08 8.75 15.94
N PRO A 113 -0.33 7.82 16.91
CA PRO A 113 0.60 7.65 18.03
C PRO A 113 1.95 7.16 17.52
N LYS A 114 3.02 7.83 17.96
CA LYS A 114 4.38 7.37 17.72
C LYS A 114 4.72 6.21 18.63
N LEU A 115 4.91 5.05 18.06
CA LEU A 115 5.20 3.81 18.78
C LEU A 115 6.64 3.36 18.52
N HIS A 116 7.37 3.06 19.58
CA HIS A 116 8.73 2.57 19.55
C HIS A 116 8.76 1.09 19.93
N THR A 117 9.56 0.30 19.23
CA THR A 117 9.89 -1.06 19.65
C THR A 117 11.10 -1.07 20.57
N HIS A 118 11.60 -2.24 20.92
CA HIS A 118 12.87 -2.41 21.65
C HIS A 118 14.11 -2.13 20.77
N GLU A 119 13.95 -2.08 19.45
CA GLU A 119 15.00 -1.78 18.50
C GLU A 119 14.99 -0.29 18.17
N GLU A 120 16.11 0.42 18.41
CA GLU A 120 16.21 1.88 18.18
C GLU A 120 15.89 2.28 16.74
N LYS A 121 16.17 1.39 15.77
CA LYS A 121 15.92 1.62 14.34
C LYS A 121 14.48 1.36 13.93
N THR A 122 13.61 0.95 14.86
CA THR A 122 12.24 0.55 14.55
C THR A 122 11.26 1.34 15.39
N TYR A 123 10.71 2.37 14.81
CA TYR A 123 9.59 3.16 15.33
C TYR A 123 8.72 3.63 14.15
N GLY A 124 7.50 4.01 14.43
CA GLY A 124 6.58 4.54 13.42
C GLY A 124 5.32 5.09 14.04
N PHE A 125 4.46 5.59 13.19
CA PHE A 125 3.16 6.12 13.55
C PHE A 125 2.11 5.10 13.12
N ALA A 126 1.27 4.66 14.07
CA ALA A 126 0.10 3.86 13.76
C ALA A 126 -1.06 4.83 13.45
N ASP A 127 -2.00 4.45 12.60
CA ASP A 127 -3.05 5.39 12.19
C ASP A 127 -3.96 5.73 13.37
N LEU A 128 -4.35 4.73 14.18
CA LEU A 128 -5.18 4.96 15.36
C LEU A 128 -4.91 3.95 16.46
N LEU A 129 -4.82 4.45 17.69
CA LEU A 129 -4.83 3.67 18.93
C LEU A 129 -6.11 3.97 19.71
N VAL A 130 -6.84 2.92 20.05
CA VAL A 130 -8.02 2.95 20.92
C VAL A 130 -7.66 2.23 22.22
N LEU A 131 -7.50 2.96 23.30
CA LEU A 131 -7.17 2.43 24.63
C LEU A 131 -8.43 2.29 25.48
N ASP A 132 -8.57 1.15 26.14
CA ASP A 132 -9.56 0.93 27.19
C ASP A 132 -8.85 0.47 28.48
N GLU A 133 -8.37 1.45 29.24
CA GLU A 133 -7.62 1.20 30.47
C GLU A 133 -8.40 0.35 31.51
N PRO A 134 -9.71 0.58 31.75
CA PRO A 134 -10.46 -0.23 32.72
C PRO A 134 -10.54 -1.71 32.35
N SER A 135 -10.51 -2.05 31.07
CA SER A 135 -10.49 -3.45 30.59
C SER A 135 -9.08 -3.98 30.36
N ASN A 136 -8.04 -3.13 30.48
CA ASN A 136 -6.65 -3.43 30.14
C ASN A 136 -6.47 -3.92 28.69
N THR A 137 -7.24 -3.38 27.75
CA THR A 137 -7.23 -3.74 26.33
C THR A 137 -6.93 -2.54 25.44
N ALA A 138 -6.38 -2.80 24.27
CA ALA A 138 -6.17 -1.79 23.26
C ALA A 138 -6.53 -2.34 21.87
N HIS A 139 -6.96 -1.45 20.97
CA HIS A 139 -7.09 -1.75 19.55
C HIS A 139 -6.14 -0.83 18.78
N LEU A 140 -5.39 -1.41 17.86
CA LEU A 140 -4.58 -0.71 16.88
C LEU A 140 -5.28 -0.85 15.53
N VAL A 141 -5.61 0.27 14.91
CA VAL A 141 -6.25 0.28 13.59
C VAL A 141 -5.28 0.88 12.60
N ASP A 142 -5.13 0.23 11.46
CA ASP A 142 -4.29 0.66 10.34
C ASP A 142 -5.12 0.60 9.05
N TYR A 143 -5.23 1.74 8.37
CA TYR A 143 -6.05 1.91 7.19
C TYR A 143 -5.25 1.61 5.92
N LYS A 144 -5.81 0.81 5.02
CA LYS A 144 -5.16 0.35 3.78
C LYS A 144 -6.01 0.75 2.56
N PHE A 145 -5.84 1.98 2.08
CA PHE A 145 -6.62 2.54 0.96
C PHE A 145 -6.16 2.09 -0.43
N GLY A 146 -5.13 1.24 -0.53
CA GLY A 146 -4.69 0.68 -1.80
C GLY A 146 -5.58 -0.48 -2.28
N PHE A 147 -5.43 -0.85 -3.57
CA PHE A 147 -6.09 -2.03 -4.13
C PHE A 147 -5.39 -3.35 -3.82
N ASN A 148 -4.17 -3.31 -3.28
CA ASN A 148 -3.40 -4.51 -3.02
C ASN A 148 -3.58 -4.95 -1.56
N TYR A 149 -3.94 -6.21 -1.38
CA TYR A 149 -3.98 -6.83 -0.07
C TYR A 149 -2.56 -6.90 0.53
N GLN A 150 -2.41 -6.35 1.74
CA GLN A 150 -1.11 -6.18 2.39
C GLN A 150 -0.76 -7.31 3.38
N GLY A 151 -1.64 -8.29 3.54
CA GLY A 151 -1.50 -9.43 4.44
C GLY A 151 -2.40 -9.37 5.67
N ASP A 152 -2.50 -10.49 6.36
CA ASP A 152 -3.35 -10.64 7.55
C ASP A 152 -2.72 -10.00 8.78
N ALA A 153 -3.54 -9.48 9.68
CA ALA A 153 -3.09 -8.89 10.95
C ALA A 153 -2.32 -9.90 11.82
N GLU A 154 -2.63 -11.20 11.71
CA GLU A 154 -1.94 -12.27 12.45
C GLU A 154 -0.45 -12.39 12.08
N THR A 155 -0.12 -12.25 10.80
CA THR A 155 1.21 -12.55 10.27
C THR A 155 2.02 -11.33 9.86
N ASN A 156 1.41 -10.16 9.71
CA ASN A 156 2.09 -8.96 9.23
C ASN A 156 2.99 -8.34 10.32
N PRO A 157 4.32 -8.23 10.11
CA PRO A 157 5.23 -7.70 11.10
C PRO A 157 5.01 -6.20 11.44
N GLN A 158 4.29 -5.45 10.60
CA GLN A 158 3.86 -4.08 10.92
C GLN A 158 2.97 -4.07 12.16
N GLY A 159 1.91 -4.88 12.16
CA GLY A 159 1.02 -5.01 13.30
C GLY A 159 1.72 -5.54 14.56
N TRP A 160 2.68 -6.47 14.40
CA TRP A 160 3.50 -6.95 15.50
C TRP A 160 4.35 -5.86 16.12
N ALA A 161 4.99 -5.01 15.30
CA ALA A 161 5.81 -3.91 15.78
C ALA A 161 4.99 -2.88 16.55
N TYR A 162 3.83 -2.49 16.04
CA TYR A 162 2.93 -1.58 16.75
C TYR A 162 2.40 -2.20 18.04
N THR A 163 2.02 -3.48 18.03
CA THR A 163 1.61 -4.21 19.24
C THR A 163 2.68 -4.15 20.32
N LEU A 164 3.94 -4.43 19.96
CA LEU A 164 5.06 -4.33 20.89
C LEU A 164 5.21 -2.91 21.44
N GLY A 165 5.10 -1.91 20.56
CA GLY A 165 5.16 -0.50 20.95
C GLY A 165 4.10 -0.14 22.01
N VAL A 166 2.86 -0.62 21.85
CA VAL A 166 1.80 -0.43 22.85
C VAL A 166 2.14 -1.12 24.16
N PHE A 167 2.57 -2.40 24.15
CA PHE A 167 2.94 -3.10 25.37
C PHE A 167 4.11 -2.46 26.12
N LEU A 168 5.03 -1.80 25.42
CA LEU A 168 6.15 -1.09 26.04
C LEU A 168 5.73 0.27 26.60
N ALA A 169 4.85 0.98 25.89
CA ALA A 169 4.36 2.30 26.29
C ALA A 169 3.31 2.24 27.43
N TYR A 170 2.49 1.16 27.44
CA TYR A 170 1.36 1.00 28.36
C TYR A 170 1.49 -0.34 29.12
N PRO A 171 2.23 -0.37 30.24
CA PRO A 171 2.50 -1.60 30.99
C PRO A 171 1.24 -2.30 31.56
N GLU A 172 0.15 -1.58 31.75
CA GLU A 172 -1.13 -2.07 32.25
C GLU A 172 -1.92 -2.86 31.21
N ILE A 173 -1.74 -2.55 29.91
CA ILE A 173 -2.47 -3.23 28.82
C ILE A 173 -2.04 -4.69 28.72
N GLN A 174 -2.99 -5.62 28.77
CA GLN A 174 -2.78 -7.07 28.74
C GLN A 174 -3.00 -7.67 27.37
N SER A 175 -3.87 -7.06 26.54
CA SER A 175 -4.11 -7.51 25.18
C SER A 175 -4.23 -6.34 24.20
N VAL A 176 -3.73 -6.56 22.99
CA VAL A 176 -3.81 -5.61 21.88
C VAL A 176 -4.39 -6.33 20.68
N THR A 177 -5.49 -5.81 20.14
CA THR A 177 -6.06 -6.30 18.88
C THR A 177 -5.65 -5.37 17.75
N VAL A 178 -4.94 -5.91 16.78
CA VAL A 178 -4.57 -5.19 15.55
C VAL A 178 -5.65 -5.40 14.51
N HIS A 179 -6.06 -4.33 13.84
CA HIS A 179 -7.03 -4.35 12.75
C HIS A 179 -6.39 -3.72 11.51
N PHE A 180 -6.42 -4.43 10.38
CA PHE A 180 -6.13 -3.86 9.06
C PHE A 180 -7.45 -3.71 8.30
N LEU A 181 -7.79 -2.47 7.96
CA LEU A 181 -8.99 -2.13 7.25
C LEU A 181 -8.66 -1.87 5.78
N TYR A 182 -9.27 -2.64 4.88
CA TYR A 182 -9.13 -2.55 3.43
C TYR A 182 -10.45 -2.06 2.80
N PRO A 183 -10.81 -0.78 2.93
CA PRO A 183 -12.15 -0.32 2.54
C PRO A 183 -12.43 -0.49 1.04
N ARG A 184 -11.41 -0.40 0.16
CA ARG A 184 -11.56 -0.67 -1.28
C ARG A 184 -11.80 -2.15 -1.61
N LEU A 185 -11.45 -3.05 -0.71
CA LEU A 185 -11.62 -4.48 -0.86
C LEU A 185 -12.83 -5.01 -0.08
N ASP A 186 -13.52 -4.13 0.69
CA ASP A 186 -14.57 -4.48 1.65
C ASP A 186 -14.13 -5.62 2.59
N GLU A 187 -12.85 -5.56 3.03
CA GLU A 187 -12.20 -6.60 3.85
C GLU A 187 -11.62 -5.98 5.12
N VAL A 188 -11.73 -6.72 6.22
CA VAL A 188 -11.08 -6.39 7.51
C VAL A 188 -10.41 -7.65 8.04
N THR A 189 -9.14 -7.53 8.41
CA THR A 189 -8.45 -8.60 9.14
C THR A 189 -8.09 -8.11 10.53
N TYR A 190 -8.15 -8.98 11.51
CA TYR A 190 -7.74 -8.65 12.88
C TYR A 190 -7.11 -9.84 13.58
N ASN A 191 -6.25 -9.54 14.55
CA ASN A 191 -5.68 -10.55 15.45
C ASN A 191 -5.38 -9.93 16.81
N THR A 192 -5.58 -10.70 17.86
CA THR A 192 -5.34 -10.29 19.24
C THR A 192 -4.05 -10.91 19.76
N PHE A 193 -3.16 -10.06 20.24
CA PHE A 193 -1.92 -10.43 20.91
C PHE A 193 -2.03 -10.15 22.42
N THR A 194 -1.32 -10.96 23.18
CA THR A 194 -1.24 -10.82 24.64
C THR A 194 0.20 -10.58 25.07
N ARG A 195 0.41 -10.27 26.35
CA ARG A 195 1.77 -10.13 26.89
C ARG A 195 2.61 -11.39 26.75
N ALA A 196 1.99 -12.57 26.66
CA ALA A 196 2.71 -13.83 26.41
C ALA A 196 3.42 -13.86 25.04
N ASP A 197 2.95 -13.04 24.07
CA ASP A 197 3.51 -12.98 22.73
C ASP A 197 4.73 -12.05 22.62
N ILE A 198 5.03 -11.26 23.65
CA ILE A 198 6.07 -10.20 23.59
C ILE A 198 7.43 -10.77 23.16
N GLU A 199 7.87 -11.85 23.75
CA GLU A 199 9.21 -12.41 23.43
C GLU A 199 9.27 -12.97 22.00
N LYS A 200 8.18 -13.57 21.52
CA LYS A 200 8.06 -14.02 20.12
C LYS A 200 8.11 -12.83 19.16
N ILE A 201 7.38 -11.75 19.47
CA ILE A 201 7.34 -10.53 18.67
C ILE A 201 8.73 -9.88 18.63
N LYS A 202 9.38 -9.71 19.80
CA LYS A 202 10.73 -9.15 19.91
C LYS A 202 11.73 -9.94 19.06
N LEU A 203 11.73 -11.27 19.20
CA LEU A 203 12.65 -12.14 18.45
C LEU A 203 12.47 -11.92 16.94
N ARG A 204 11.25 -11.92 16.44
CA ARG A 204 10.99 -11.74 15.02
C ARG A 204 11.49 -10.37 14.52
N ILE A 205 11.17 -9.28 15.24
CA ILE A 205 11.62 -7.93 14.89
C ILE A 205 13.15 -7.85 14.92
N SER A 206 13.81 -8.37 15.96
CA SER A 206 15.27 -8.39 16.06
C SER A 206 15.93 -9.14 14.90
N VAL A 207 15.37 -10.26 14.47
CA VAL A 207 15.88 -11.03 13.32
C VAL A 207 15.77 -10.19 12.02
N ILE A 208 14.63 -9.54 11.80
CA ILE A 208 14.43 -8.69 10.62
C ILE A 208 15.42 -7.52 10.63
N VAL A 209 15.54 -6.82 11.77
CA VAL A 209 16.42 -5.65 11.91
C VAL A 209 17.89 -6.02 11.80
N ALA A 210 18.30 -7.15 12.37
CA ALA A 210 19.67 -7.66 12.30
C ALA A 210 20.09 -8.02 10.86
N ARG A 211 19.15 -8.51 10.05
CA ARG A 211 19.40 -8.83 8.63
C ARG A 211 19.36 -7.57 7.75
N ALA A 212 18.59 -6.56 8.12
CA ALA A 212 18.39 -5.36 7.32
C ALA A 212 19.72 -4.68 6.97
N GLY A 213 19.96 -4.49 5.67
CA GLY A 213 21.16 -3.84 5.16
C GLY A 213 22.44 -4.71 5.16
N ASN A 214 22.35 -6.02 5.41
CA ASN A 214 23.50 -6.94 5.40
C ASN A 214 24.05 -7.26 3.98
N GLY A 215 23.42 -6.71 2.93
CA GLY A 215 23.78 -6.93 1.53
C GLY A 215 23.11 -8.15 0.87
N GLU A 216 22.40 -8.97 1.65
CA GLU A 216 21.63 -10.10 1.09
C GLU A 216 20.48 -9.58 0.23
N THR A 217 20.36 -10.11 -1.00
CA THR A 217 19.30 -9.77 -1.95
C THR A 217 18.52 -11.00 -2.33
N ILE A 218 17.20 -10.96 -2.11
CA ILE A 218 16.28 -12.06 -2.40
C ILE A 218 15.22 -11.54 -3.36
N PRO A 219 15.19 -12.05 -4.62
CA PRO A 219 14.17 -11.63 -5.57
C PRO A 219 12.82 -12.21 -5.18
N ASP A 220 11.82 -11.35 -5.12
CA ASP A 220 10.43 -11.69 -4.86
C ASP A 220 9.52 -10.80 -5.70
N GLN A 221 8.51 -11.38 -6.35
CA GLN A 221 7.64 -10.66 -7.26
C GLN A 221 6.95 -9.48 -6.58
N SER A 222 6.34 -9.71 -5.41
CA SER A 222 5.55 -8.69 -4.71
C SER A 222 6.44 -7.59 -4.12
N ASN A 223 7.64 -7.96 -3.69
CA ASN A 223 8.58 -7.07 -3.01
C ASN A 223 9.38 -6.20 -3.99
N CYS A 224 9.88 -6.83 -5.07
CA CYS A 224 10.72 -6.14 -6.06
C CYS A 224 9.95 -5.08 -6.86
N LEU A 225 8.64 -5.20 -7.04
CA LEU A 225 7.81 -4.19 -7.71
C LEU A 225 7.92 -2.81 -7.05
N TYR A 226 8.08 -2.76 -5.74
CA TYR A 226 8.12 -1.53 -4.93
C TYR A 226 9.53 -1.19 -4.44
N CYS A 227 10.56 -1.92 -4.91
CA CYS A 227 11.95 -1.70 -4.50
C CYS A 227 12.63 -0.66 -5.39
N ALA A 228 13.23 0.37 -4.77
CA ALA A 228 14.00 1.39 -5.48
C ALA A 228 15.25 0.83 -6.19
N LYS A 229 15.82 -0.27 -5.66
CA LYS A 229 17.04 -0.90 -6.19
C LYS A 229 16.78 -1.92 -7.29
N LYS A 230 15.53 -2.16 -7.69
CA LYS A 230 15.18 -3.26 -8.61
C LYS A 230 15.97 -3.26 -9.92
N SER A 231 16.20 -2.08 -10.53
CA SER A 231 16.95 -1.94 -11.80
C SER A 231 18.45 -2.20 -11.67
N THR A 232 19.02 -2.05 -10.47
CA THR A 232 20.45 -2.27 -10.20
C THR A 232 20.70 -3.48 -9.30
N CYS A 233 19.64 -4.24 -8.97
CA CYS A 233 19.71 -5.36 -8.04
C CYS A 233 20.45 -6.56 -8.66
N PRO A 234 21.55 -7.05 -8.06
CA PRO A 234 22.29 -8.18 -8.61
C PRO A 234 21.48 -9.48 -8.62
N ALA A 235 20.53 -9.66 -7.69
CA ALA A 235 19.69 -10.85 -7.66
C ALA A 235 18.66 -10.84 -8.81
N VAL A 236 18.08 -9.69 -9.15
CA VAL A 236 17.18 -9.53 -10.30
C VAL A 236 17.96 -9.71 -11.59
N ALA A 237 19.16 -9.10 -11.71
CA ALA A 237 20.04 -9.27 -12.87
C ALA A 237 20.46 -10.73 -13.05
N LYS A 238 20.83 -11.42 -11.95
CA LYS A 238 21.17 -12.85 -11.99
C LYS A 238 19.97 -13.71 -12.42
N LEU A 239 18.77 -13.38 -11.96
CA LEU A 239 17.55 -14.07 -12.35
C LEU A 239 17.26 -13.90 -13.86
N ALA A 240 17.42 -12.66 -14.36
CA ALA A 240 17.28 -12.35 -15.80
C ALA A 240 18.32 -13.10 -16.64
N LEU A 241 19.59 -13.12 -16.19
CA LEU A 241 20.65 -13.88 -16.86
C LEU A 241 20.41 -15.38 -16.78
N ALA A 242 19.94 -15.92 -15.65
CA ALA A 242 19.62 -17.33 -15.53
C ALA A 242 18.46 -17.73 -16.46
N ALA A 243 17.44 -16.89 -16.58
CA ALA A 243 16.39 -17.08 -17.56
C ALA A 243 16.94 -17.04 -19.00
N ALA A 244 17.88 -16.16 -19.31
CA ALA A 244 18.56 -16.10 -20.60
C ALA A 244 19.51 -17.30 -20.82
N HIS A 245 20.22 -17.79 -19.79
CA HIS A 245 21.17 -18.90 -19.85
C HIS A 245 20.55 -20.29 -19.73
N SER A 246 19.38 -20.43 -19.13
CA SER A 246 18.62 -21.71 -19.21
C SER A 246 18.21 -22.03 -20.66
N MET A 247 18.50 -21.10 -21.55
CA MET A 247 18.39 -21.18 -22.98
C MET A 247 19.66 -21.76 -23.67
N ASP A 248 20.80 -21.77 -22.95
CA ASP A 248 22.11 -21.98 -23.56
C ASP A 248 22.69 -23.41 -23.35
N GLU A 249 22.02 -24.28 -22.59
CA GLU A 249 22.53 -25.67 -22.38
C GLU A 249 22.31 -26.63 -23.57
N HIS A 250 21.66 -26.18 -24.64
CA HIS A 250 21.61 -26.91 -25.91
C HIS A 250 21.88 -26.00 -27.12
N GLU A 251 23.15 -26.01 -27.53
CA GLU A 251 23.67 -25.59 -28.86
C GLU A 251 23.35 -24.16 -29.34
N THR A 252 24.40 -23.31 -29.35
CA THR A 252 24.74 -22.27 -30.35
C THR A 252 23.73 -22.03 -31.45
N THR A 253 22.61 -21.52 -31.15
CA THR A 253 21.78 -20.71 -32.06
C THR A 253 20.86 -19.86 -31.22
N THR A 254 20.66 -18.61 -31.59
CA THR A 254 19.61 -17.69 -31.11
C THR A 254 18.21 -18.29 -31.27
N ALA A 255 17.97 -19.46 -30.69
CA ALA A 255 16.64 -20.02 -30.56
C ALA A 255 15.92 -19.21 -29.49
N LEU A 256 15.00 -18.37 -29.96
CA LEU A 256 13.94 -17.81 -29.10
C LEU A 256 13.37 -18.97 -28.30
N ILE A 257 13.35 -18.88 -26.98
CA ILE A 257 12.59 -19.85 -26.18
C ILE A 257 11.15 -19.74 -26.66
N ASP A 258 10.67 -20.83 -27.15
CA ASP A 258 9.27 -21.02 -27.44
C ASP A 258 8.61 -21.54 -26.14
N PRO A 259 7.80 -20.72 -25.46
CA PRO A 259 7.11 -21.16 -24.22
C PRO A 259 6.24 -22.40 -24.44
N SER A 260 5.88 -22.71 -25.72
CA SER A 260 5.09 -23.88 -26.06
C SER A 260 5.86 -25.20 -25.90
N THR A 261 7.19 -25.15 -25.73
CA THR A 261 8.04 -26.32 -25.44
C THR A 261 8.09 -26.71 -23.98
N ILE A 262 7.52 -25.90 -23.07
CA ILE A 262 7.46 -26.18 -21.64
C ILE A 262 6.26 -27.10 -21.37
N GLU A 263 6.50 -28.39 -21.26
CA GLU A 263 5.45 -29.39 -21.02
C GLU A 263 5.14 -29.58 -19.52
N ASP A 264 6.09 -29.27 -18.64
CA ASP A 264 5.93 -29.42 -17.17
C ASP A 264 5.20 -28.22 -16.56
N PRO A 265 3.98 -28.44 -15.98
CA PRO A 265 3.22 -27.37 -15.34
C PRO A 265 3.96 -26.67 -14.18
N GLU A 266 4.81 -27.40 -13.43
CA GLU A 266 5.58 -26.81 -12.32
C GLU A 266 6.70 -25.91 -12.87
N GLN A 267 7.31 -26.28 -13.99
CA GLN A 267 8.27 -25.42 -14.67
C GLN A 267 7.59 -24.18 -15.23
N MET A 268 6.41 -24.29 -15.83
CA MET A 268 5.62 -23.16 -16.32
C MET A 268 5.23 -22.23 -15.13
N ALA A 269 4.83 -22.79 -14.01
CA ALA A 269 4.51 -21.97 -12.82
C ALA A 269 5.72 -21.14 -12.37
N ARG A 270 6.92 -21.70 -12.32
CA ARG A 270 8.17 -20.98 -12.01
C ARG A 270 8.46 -19.88 -13.02
N VAL A 271 8.24 -20.12 -14.32
CA VAL A 271 8.39 -19.10 -15.38
C VAL A 271 7.41 -17.95 -15.15
N LEU A 272 6.13 -18.24 -14.90
CA LEU A 272 5.10 -17.22 -14.65
C LEU A 272 5.39 -16.38 -13.42
N GLU A 273 6.07 -16.92 -12.41
CA GLU A 273 6.49 -16.16 -11.21
C GLU A 273 7.60 -15.15 -11.51
N VAL A 274 8.44 -15.44 -12.48
CA VAL A 274 9.61 -14.61 -12.85
C VAL A 274 9.26 -13.54 -13.90
N LEU A 275 8.34 -13.81 -14.80
CA LEU A 275 8.02 -12.92 -15.91
C LEU A 275 7.74 -11.47 -15.52
N PRO A 276 6.93 -11.15 -14.49
CA PRO A 276 6.67 -9.76 -14.12
C PRO A 276 7.93 -9.01 -13.64
N LEU A 277 8.89 -9.72 -13.05
CA LEU A 277 10.19 -9.13 -12.67
C LEU A 277 11.03 -8.80 -13.91
N LEU A 278 11.03 -9.68 -14.91
CA LEU A 278 11.75 -9.48 -16.16
C LEU A 278 11.14 -8.35 -16.99
N GLU A 279 9.81 -8.31 -17.11
CA GLU A 279 9.10 -7.20 -17.77
C GLU A 279 9.50 -5.86 -17.16
N ARG A 280 9.47 -5.77 -15.85
CA ARG A 280 9.85 -4.55 -15.13
C ARG A 280 11.32 -4.22 -15.27
N PHE A 281 12.21 -5.21 -15.23
CA PHE A 281 13.64 -5.01 -15.46
C PHE A 281 13.91 -4.45 -16.87
N VAL A 282 13.21 -4.95 -17.88
CA VAL A 282 13.33 -4.45 -19.26
C VAL A 282 12.86 -2.99 -19.37
N GLU A 283 11.72 -2.66 -18.78
CA GLU A 283 11.21 -1.28 -18.76
C GLU A 283 12.18 -0.32 -18.07
N ASP A 284 12.62 -0.66 -16.84
CA ASP A 284 13.54 0.16 -16.06
C ASP A 284 14.90 0.31 -16.74
N SER A 285 15.41 -0.76 -17.40
CA SER A 285 16.67 -0.70 -18.15
C SER A 285 16.58 0.26 -19.34
N ARG A 286 15.46 0.25 -20.06
CA ARG A 286 15.22 1.20 -21.17
C ARG A 286 15.10 2.63 -20.66
N ALA A 287 14.38 2.85 -19.56
CA ALA A 287 14.25 4.17 -18.94
C ALA A 287 15.60 4.68 -18.45
N PHE A 288 16.41 3.83 -17.80
CA PHE A 288 17.74 4.17 -17.33
C PHE A 288 18.69 4.52 -18.49
N ALA A 289 18.67 3.73 -19.56
CA ALA A 289 19.47 4.00 -20.76
C ALA A 289 19.09 5.36 -21.39
N LEU A 290 17.79 5.67 -21.45
CA LEU A 290 17.31 6.95 -21.94
C LEU A 290 17.77 8.11 -21.04
N ASN A 291 17.67 7.95 -19.71
CA ASN A 291 18.15 8.95 -18.74
C ASN A 291 19.68 9.17 -18.85
N MET A 292 20.47 8.11 -18.99
CA MET A 292 21.91 8.23 -19.24
C MET A 292 22.22 9.14 -20.45
N ARG A 293 21.39 9.09 -21.48
CA ARG A 293 21.54 9.93 -22.68
C ARG A 293 21.06 11.35 -22.45
N LEU A 294 19.89 11.54 -21.83
CA LEU A 294 19.26 12.84 -21.64
C LEU A 294 19.93 13.66 -20.56
N GLU A 295 20.16 13.08 -19.34
CA GLU A 295 20.65 13.79 -18.19
C GLU A 295 22.18 13.82 -18.11
N HIS A 296 22.85 12.76 -18.58
CA HIS A 296 24.29 12.61 -18.46
C HIS A 296 25.04 12.73 -19.78
N GLY A 297 24.37 12.94 -20.91
CA GLY A 297 24.96 13.09 -22.23
C GLY A 297 25.79 11.88 -22.73
N LYS A 298 25.64 10.71 -22.04
CA LYS A 298 26.42 9.51 -22.38
C LYS A 298 25.91 8.87 -23.66
N GLU A 299 26.82 8.55 -24.56
CA GLU A 299 26.51 7.82 -25.79
C GLU A 299 26.38 6.31 -25.49
N ILE A 300 25.32 5.71 -26.02
CA ILE A 300 25.12 4.26 -25.95
C ILE A 300 25.42 3.70 -27.34
N PRO A 301 26.48 2.89 -27.50
CA PRO A 301 26.87 2.37 -28.80
C PRO A 301 25.71 1.62 -29.48
N GLY A 302 25.45 1.96 -30.75
CA GLY A 302 24.35 1.33 -31.54
C GLY A 302 22.96 1.93 -31.28
N TYR A 303 22.82 2.99 -30.46
CA TYR A 303 21.54 3.63 -30.23
C TYR A 303 21.60 5.14 -30.47
N GLU A 304 20.60 5.68 -31.13
CA GLU A 304 20.43 7.11 -31.37
C GLU A 304 19.22 7.66 -30.62
N LEU A 305 19.33 8.90 -30.14
CA LEU A 305 18.20 9.60 -29.52
C LEU A 305 17.28 10.15 -30.61
N ASN A 306 16.09 9.58 -30.70
CA ASN A 306 15.04 10.02 -31.59
C ASN A 306 13.83 10.56 -30.83
N TYR A 307 13.19 11.59 -31.39
CA TYR A 307 11.98 12.19 -30.84
C TYR A 307 10.76 11.77 -31.68
N ARG A 308 9.76 11.24 -31.00
CA ARG A 308 8.43 11.04 -31.60
C ARG A 308 7.52 12.16 -31.15
N ALA A 309 6.82 12.79 -32.10
CA ALA A 309 5.75 13.69 -31.75
C ALA A 309 4.68 12.92 -30.95
N GLY A 310 4.32 13.44 -29.80
CA GLY A 310 3.20 12.91 -29.01
C GLY A 310 1.89 12.98 -29.80
N LYS A 311 0.93 12.11 -29.48
CA LYS A 311 -0.42 12.27 -30.01
C LYS A 311 -1.04 13.51 -29.41
N THR A 312 -1.61 14.38 -30.27
CA THR A 312 -2.45 15.48 -29.78
C THR A 312 -3.65 14.88 -29.05
N SER A 313 -3.86 15.30 -27.82
CA SER A 313 -5.03 14.92 -27.02
C SER A 313 -5.89 16.15 -26.75
N ILE A 314 -7.19 15.96 -26.76
CA ILE A 314 -8.14 17.00 -26.40
C ILE A 314 -8.15 17.10 -24.87
N SER A 315 -7.70 18.23 -24.32
CA SER A 315 -7.71 18.52 -22.87
C SER A 315 -9.01 19.18 -22.40
N ASP A 316 -9.69 19.89 -23.31
CA ASP A 316 -10.99 20.50 -23.06
C ASP A 316 -11.99 20.05 -24.14
N SER A 317 -12.78 19.06 -23.81
CA SER A 317 -13.78 18.50 -24.73
C SER A 317 -14.91 19.48 -25.06
N ALA A 318 -15.30 20.37 -24.13
CA ALA A 318 -16.36 21.33 -24.33
C ALA A 318 -15.90 22.47 -25.28
N GLY A 319 -14.69 22.98 -25.06
CA GLY A 319 -14.06 23.97 -25.95
C GLY A 319 -13.83 23.41 -27.34
N ALA A 320 -13.33 22.16 -27.45
CA ALA A 320 -13.14 21.48 -28.74
C ALA A 320 -14.48 21.28 -29.49
N ALA A 321 -15.56 20.90 -28.79
CA ALA A 321 -16.90 20.81 -29.41
C ALA A 321 -17.43 22.15 -29.87
N THR A 322 -17.19 23.22 -29.11
CA THR A 322 -17.58 24.58 -29.50
C THR A 322 -16.87 25.03 -30.77
N LEU A 323 -15.53 24.80 -30.81
CA LEU A 323 -14.74 25.10 -31.98
C LEU A 323 -15.18 24.27 -33.21
N ALA A 324 -15.49 22.98 -33.02
CA ALA A 324 -15.99 22.14 -34.12
C ALA A 324 -17.32 22.65 -34.72
N LYS A 325 -18.21 23.24 -33.89
CA LYS A 325 -19.45 23.90 -34.35
C LYS A 325 -19.17 25.14 -35.18
N GLU A 326 -18.14 25.92 -34.86
CA GLU A 326 -17.71 27.04 -35.65
C GLU A 326 -17.23 26.64 -37.06
N TYR A 327 -16.71 25.40 -37.18
CA TYR A 327 -16.35 24.77 -38.47
C TYR A 327 -17.55 24.09 -39.16
N GLY A 328 -18.75 24.19 -38.59
CA GLY A 328 -19.99 23.75 -39.22
C GLY A 328 -20.45 22.34 -38.85
N LEU A 329 -19.80 21.67 -37.89
CA LEU A 329 -20.26 20.35 -37.42
C LEU A 329 -21.51 20.48 -36.55
N THR A 330 -22.47 19.60 -36.75
CA THR A 330 -23.66 19.43 -35.90
C THR A 330 -23.34 18.70 -34.61
N ASP A 331 -24.22 18.77 -33.62
CA ASP A 331 -24.09 18.00 -32.37
C ASP A 331 -24.03 16.50 -32.64
N GLU A 332 -24.78 16.00 -33.61
CA GLU A 332 -24.80 14.58 -33.99
C GLU A 332 -23.45 14.12 -34.57
N GLU A 333 -22.85 14.94 -35.45
CA GLU A 333 -21.53 14.66 -36.02
C GLU A 333 -20.42 14.71 -34.97
N ILE A 334 -20.48 15.63 -34.02
CA ILE A 334 -19.55 15.72 -32.89
C ILE A 334 -19.67 14.47 -32.00
N MET A 335 -20.92 14.09 -31.69
CA MET A 335 -21.14 12.85 -30.89
C MET A 335 -20.67 11.59 -31.62
N ALA A 336 -20.78 11.54 -32.94
CA ALA A 336 -20.24 10.41 -33.73
C ALA A 336 -18.71 10.31 -33.66
N CYS A 337 -18.02 11.44 -33.45
CA CYS A 337 -16.56 11.47 -33.26
C CYS A 337 -16.13 11.20 -31.81
N ALA A 338 -17.06 11.28 -30.84
CA ALA A 338 -16.74 11.13 -29.44
C ALA A 338 -16.67 9.64 -29.03
N THR A 339 -15.62 9.26 -28.31
CA THR A 339 -15.56 7.96 -27.66
C THR A 339 -16.23 8.04 -26.31
N VAL A 340 -17.39 7.40 -26.14
CA VAL A 340 -18.10 7.34 -24.86
C VAL A 340 -17.55 6.22 -24.00
N SER A 341 -16.94 6.57 -22.87
CA SER A 341 -16.47 5.58 -21.90
C SER A 341 -17.66 5.00 -21.13
N ASN A 342 -17.86 3.66 -21.27
CA ASN A 342 -18.87 2.93 -20.50
C ASN A 342 -18.69 3.16 -18.98
N SER A 343 -17.46 3.15 -18.50
CA SER A 343 -17.15 3.35 -17.07
C SER A 343 -17.56 4.75 -16.58
N GLN A 344 -17.20 5.80 -17.32
CA GLN A 344 -17.54 7.19 -16.95
C GLN A 344 -19.05 7.42 -17.03
N LEU A 345 -19.69 6.92 -18.08
CA LEU A 345 -21.14 7.06 -18.25
C LEU A 345 -21.92 6.35 -17.13
N ALA A 346 -21.55 5.11 -16.82
CA ALA A 346 -22.18 4.35 -15.76
C ALA A 346 -21.98 4.99 -14.38
N THR A 347 -20.81 5.58 -14.13
CA THR A 347 -20.52 6.30 -12.88
C THR A 347 -21.36 7.59 -12.79
N ALA A 348 -21.47 8.36 -13.87
CA ALA A 348 -22.31 9.56 -13.91
C ALA A 348 -23.80 9.26 -13.67
N VAL A 349 -24.34 8.19 -14.31
CA VAL A 349 -25.71 7.74 -14.11
C VAL A 349 -25.94 7.27 -12.67
N ALA A 350 -25.00 6.49 -12.11
CA ALA A 350 -25.10 6.02 -10.74
C ALA A 350 -25.08 7.16 -9.72
N SER A 351 -24.22 8.17 -9.93
CA SER A 351 -24.18 9.39 -9.11
C SER A 351 -25.49 10.16 -9.17
N LYS A 352 -26.03 10.38 -10.36
CA LYS A 352 -27.30 11.09 -10.53
C LYS A 352 -28.47 10.37 -9.86
N ARG A 353 -28.58 9.04 -10.05
CA ARG A 353 -29.63 8.21 -9.41
C ARG A 353 -29.50 8.21 -7.88
N GLU A 354 -28.29 8.17 -7.34
CA GLU A 354 -28.07 8.21 -5.90
C GLU A 354 -28.48 9.58 -5.32
N THR A 355 -28.13 10.69 -5.99
CA THR A 355 -28.55 12.05 -5.59
C THR A 355 -30.07 12.12 -5.54
N THR A 356 -30.76 11.72 -6.61
CA THR A 356 -32.23 11.73 -6.67
C THR A 356 -32.85 10.87 -5.55
N ARG A 357 -32.30 9.68 -5.28
CA ARG A 357 -32.76 8.81 -4.19
C ARG A 357 -32.62 9.47 -2.81
N ILE A 358 -31.52 10.20 -2.59
CA ILE A 358 -31.29 10.93 -1.35
C ILE A 358 -32.28 12.09 -1.21
N GLU A 359 -32.49 12.87 -2.25
CA GLU A 359 -33.44 13.98 -2.29
C GLU A 359 -34.86 13.48 -1.97
N GLU A 360 -35.33 12.43 -2.64
CA GLU A 360 -36.64 11.81 -2.39
C GLU A 360 -36.77 11.27 -0.95
N ALA A 361 -35.69 10.70 -0.37
CA ALA A 361 -35.70 10.21 1.00
C ALA A 361 -35.83 11.36 2.01
N LEU A 362 -35.14 12.47 1.78
CA LEU A 362 -35.18 13.67 2.63
C LEU A 362 -36.57 14.35 2.55
N GLU A 363 -37.14 14.50 1.35
CA GLU A 363 -38.49 15.05 1.14
C GLU A 363 -39.55 14.24 1.89
N ASN A 364 -39.36 12.92 1.95
CA ASN A 364 -40.27 12.00 2.67
C ASN A 364 -39.92 11.84 4.18
N GLY A 365 -39.04 12.66 4.74
CA GLY A 365 -38.66 12.63 6.15
C GLY A 365 -37.93 11.34 6.59
N LYS A 366 -37.36 10.58 5.63
CA LYS A 366 -36.60 9.35 5.88
C LYS A 366 -35.13 9.66 6.06
N LYS A 367 -34.44 8.86 6.89
CA LYS A 367 -32.97 8.95 7.05
C LYS A 367 -32.29 8.50 5.75
N LYS A 368 -31.17 9.17 5.39
CA LYS A 368 -30.26 8.76 4.32
C LYS A 368 -29.78 7.32 4.63
N GLY A 369 -30.25 6.33 3.88
CA GLY A 369 -29.80 4.95 4.00
C GLY A 369 -28.39 4.73 3.43
N ARG A 370 -27.87 3.49 3.51
CA ARG A 370 -26.59 3.10 2.89
C ARG A 370 -26.57 3.45 1.40
N GLY A 371 -25.43 3.97 0.89
CA GLY A 371 -25.25 4.29 -0.51
C GLY A 371 -25.48 3.11 -1.46
N GLN A 372 -26.04 3.38 -2.64
CA GLN A 372 -26.41 2.36 -3.63
C GLN A 372 -25.74 2.59 -5.00
N LYS A 373 -24.73 3.46 -5.09
CA LYS A 373 -24.04 3.77 -6.36
C LYS A 373 -23.54 2.53 -7.11
N ALA A 374 -22.87 1.60 -6.42
CA ALA A 374 -22.36 0.38 -7.04
C ALA A 374 -23.50 -0.46 -7.66
N LYS A 375 -24.65 -0.52 -6.99
CA LYS A 375 -25.84 -1.20 -7.50
C LYS A 375 -26.41 -0.50 -8.74
N PHE A 376 -26.49 0.83 -8.72
CA PHE A 376 -26.96 1.60 -9.87
C PHE A 376 -26.00 1.52 -11.06
N ASN A 377 -24.69 1.56 -10.80
CA ASN A 377 -23.66 1.42 -11.84
C ASN A 377 -23.77 0.04 -12.51
N LYS A 378 -23.88 -1.03 -11.72
CA LYS A 378 -24.05 -2.39 -12.23
C LYS A 378 -25.32 -2.52 -13.05
N ALA A 379 -26.48 -2.11 -12.50
CA ALA A 379 -27.76 -2.19 -13.19
C ALA A 379 -27.76 -1.43 -14.52
N PHE A 380 -27.16 -0.24 -14.57
CA PHE A 380 -27.08 0.54 -15.81
C PHE A 380 -26.21 -0.16 -16.88
N ARG A 381 -25.10 -0.78 -16.49
CA ARG A 381 -24.23 -1.54 -17.43
C ARG A 381 -24.97 -2.76 -17.99
N GLU A 382 -25.72 -3.46 -17.17
CA GLU A 382 -26.57 -4.59 -17.60
C GLU A 382 -27.62 -4.10 -18.59
N GLU A 383 -28.30 -3.00 -18.30
CA GLU A 383 -29.30 -2.39 -19.18
C GLU A 383 -28.73 -1.97 -20.54
N LEU A 384 -27.51 -1.39 -20.57
CA LEU A 384 -26.82 -1.04 -21.84
C LEU A 384 -26.61 -2.27 -22.74
N VAL A 385 -26.29 -3.41 -22.14
CA VAL A 385 -26.11 -4.67 -22.86
C VAL A 385 -27.46 -5.23 -23.33
N ASP A 386 -28.46 -5.24 -22.47
CA ASP A 386 -29.80 -5.75 -22.77
C ASP A 386 -30.50 -4.97 -23.88
N GLN A 387 -30.24 -3.66 -23.95
CA GLN A 387 -30.75 -2.78 -25.01
C GLN A 387 -29.91 -2.80 -26.30
N GLY A 388 -28.81 -3.55 -26.32
CA GLY A 388 -27.92 -3.66 -27.47
C GLY A 388 -27.02 -2.44 -27.72
N TYR A 389 -26.91 -1.52 -26.76
CA TYR A 389 -26.04 -0.35 -26.85
C TYR A 389 -24.60 -0.65 -26.45
N ALA A 390 -24.35 -1.77 -25.78
CA ALA A 390 -23.02 -2.22 -25.44
C ALA A 390 -22.92 -3.75 -25.66
N THR A 391 -21.70 -4.20 -25.95
CA THR A 391 -21.42 -5.64 -26.02
C THR A 391 -21.15 -6.17 -24.61
N ALA A 392 -21.70 -7.32 -24.27
CA ALA A 392 -21.38 -8.02 -23.05
C ALA A 392 -19.86 -8.30 -23.00
N PRO A 393 -19.21 -8.14 -21.83
CA PRO A 393 -17.80 -8.49 -21.72
C PRO A 393 -17.62 -9.97 -22.01
N GLU A 394 -16.71 -10.30 -22.95
CA GLU A 394 -16.28 -11.67 -23.15
C GLU A 394 -15.44 -12.09 -21.95
N GLU A 395 -15.76 -13.25 -21.38
CA GLU A 395 -14.93 -13.85 -20.34
C GLU A 395 -13.67 -14.45 -20.98
N HIS A 396 -12.53 -13.84 -20.72
CA HIS A 396 -11.26 -14.36 -21.12
C HIS A 396 -10.63 -15.16 -19.96
N PRO A 397 -10.30 -16.45 -20.17
CA PRO A 397 -9.61 -17.21 -19.14
C PRO A 397 -8.24 -16.62 -18.86
N PHE A 398 -7.90 -16.48 -17.59
CA PHE A 398 -6.57 -16.03 -17.15
C PHE A 398 -6.12 -16.84 -15.95
N LEU A 399 -4.80 -16.98 -15.78
CA LEU A 399 -4.20 -17.62 -14.63
C LEU A 399 -4.00 -16.60 -13.51
N ARG A 400 -4.51 -16.92 -12.33
CA ARG A 400 -4.32 -16.13 -11.12
C ARG A 400 -3.53 -16.94 -10.11
N LYS A 401 -2.51 -16.32 -9.48
CA LYS A 401 -1.78 -16.93 -8.37
C LYS A 401 -2.75 -17.22 -7.22
N VAL A 402 -2.80 -18.48 -6.76
CA VAL A 402 -3.63 -18.85 -5.60
C VAL A 402 -2.98 -18.29 -4.34
N LYS A 403 -3.78 -17.67 -3.47
CA LYS A 403 -3.32 -17.27 -2.13
C LYS A 403 -2.84 -18.53 -1.40
N GLN A 404 -1.55 -18.64 -1.12
CA GLN A 404 -1.04 -19.69 -0.25
C GLN A 404 -1.40 -19.31 1.18
N SER A 405 -2.13 -20.17 1.88
CA SER A 405 -2.23 -20.10 3.34
C SER A 405 -0.82 -20.19 3.91
N ALA A 406 -0.49 -19.30 4.87
CA ALA A 406 0.82 -19.29 5.51
C ALA A 406 1.20 -20.71 5.97
N PRO A 407 2.46 -21.17 5.74
CA PRO A 407 2.90 -22.46 6.20
C PRO A 407 2.78 -22.51 7.72
N THR A 408 2.03 -23.47 8.23
CA THR A 408 1.95 -23.78 9.65
C THR A 408 3.36 -24.21 10.08
N LEU A 409 4.05 -23.33 10.82
CA LEU A 409 5.32 -23.71 11.46
C LEU A 409 5.01 -24.81 12.50
N THR A 410 5.16 -26.06 12.11
CA THR A 410 5.30 -27.16 13.06
C THR A 410 6.64 -26.98 13.76
N VAL A 411 6.59 -26.45 14.97
CA VAL A 411 7.71 -26.52 15.90
C VAL A 411 7.89 -28.01 16.18
N GLY A 412 8.94 -28.61 15.62
CA GLY A 412 9.36 -29.98 15.93
C GLY A 412 9.63 -30.08 17.42
N ALA A 413 9.06 -31.12 18.03
CA ALA A 413 9.25 -31.51 19.42
C ALA A 413 10.71 -31.88 19.72
#